data_584b0c3c019516d1cf4980df6f4e4b5c
#
_entry.id   584b0c3c019516d1cf4980df6f4e4b5c
#
_cell.length_a   1.000
_cell.length_b   1.000
_cell.length_c   1.000
_cell.angle_alpha   90.00
_cell.angle_beta   90.00
_cell.angle_gamma   90.00
#
_symmetry.space_group_name_H-M   'P 1'
#
loop_
_entity.id
_entity.type
_entity.pdbx_description
1 polymer ?
#
loop_
_entity_poly.entity_id
_entity_poly.type
_entity_poly.pdbx_seq_one_letter_code
_entity_poly.pdbx_strand_id
1 'polypeptide(L)'
;MLESVLRVCAGYAAPFRERIKPGGGEMAKRWRRRMGVMILCSMAGTTLMLALQGRIREAVPLHLCSVSALAAAALAFSPAPFVVDFLWLLGMPGAVLALVFPAPAVSRWQTAFTACYVLTHALIVLIGLSALAMGERPRVGRAPQVLLAVAAFFANRALGTDFLFLAAPPVRTPLEGIYRLSYGAYIAFLQGMMALLAWGMDAAGRRLFGRDDRSA
;
A
#
# COMPACT_ATOMS: atom_id res chain seq x y z
N MET A 1 11.29 16.61 15.66
CA MET A 1 10.90 15.50 14.78
C MET A 1 9.45 15.59 14.29
N LEU A 2 8.46 15.79 15.17
CA LEU A 2 7.05 15.91 14.79
C LEU A 2 6.77 17.15 13.91
N GLU A 3 7.35 18.30 14.24
CA GLU A 3 7.23 19.51 13.41
C GLU A 3 7.83 19.39 12.02
N SER A 4 8.93 18.65 11.86
CA SER A 4 9.52 18.40 10.55
C SER A 4 8.62 17.52 9.68
N VAL A 5 7.96 16.52 10.28
CA VAL A 5 6.96 15.68 9.61
C VAL A 5 5.74 16.51 9.22
N LEU A 6 5.24 17.37 10.12
CA LEU A 6 4.11 18.25 9.85
C LEU A 6 4.41 19.29 8.76
N ARG A 7 5.62 19.84 8.70
CA ARG A 7 6.05 20.75 7.63
C ARG A 7 6.15 20.04 6.27
N VAL A 8 6.67 18.82 6.25
CA VAL A 8 6.68 17.99 5.03
C VAL A 8 5.26 17.71 4.55
N CYS A 9 4.35 17.34 5.46
CA CYS A 9 2.93 17.12 5.10
C CYS A 9 2.24 18.41 4.65
N ALA A 10 2.50 19.55 5.29
CA ALA A 10 1.94 20.85 4.90
C ALA A 10 2.48 21.35 3.55
N GLY A 11 3.79 21.18 3.27
CA GLY A 11 4.39 21.49 1.98
C GLY A 11 3.86 20.64 0.83
N TYR A 12 3.38 19.42 1.12
CA TYR A 12 2.71 18.56 0.14
C TYR A 12 1.27 18.99 -0.17
N ALA A 13 0.58 19.63 0.77
CA ALA A 13 -0.87 19.91 0.65
C ALA A 13 -1.19 21.17 -0.17
N ALA A 14 -0.37 22.23 -0.09
CA ALA A 14 -0.69 23.54 -0.63
C ALA A 14 -0.83 23.60 -2.15
N PRO A 15 0.10 23.09 -2.99
CA PRO A 15 -0.01 23.19 -4.45
C PRO A 15 -0.93 22.16 -5.10
N PHE A 16 -1.50 21.21 -4.34
CA PHE A 16 -2.38 20.16 -4.86
C PHE A 16 -3.83 20.64 -5.05
N ARG A 17 -4.27 21.60 -4.25
CA ARG A 17 -5.65 22.11 -4.28
C ARG A 17 -5.96 22.85 -5.59
N GLU A 18 -4.96 23.44 -6.23
CA GLU A 18 -5.14 24.20 -7.50
C GLU A 18 -5.16 23.30 -8.74
N ARG A 19 -4.62 22.07 -8.68
CA ARG A 19 -4.47 21.19 -9.86
C ARG A 19 -5.58 20.18 -10.06
N ILE A 20 -6.49 20.03 -9.13
CA ILE A 20 -7.67 19.17 -9.34
C ILE A 20 -8.59 19.91 -10.28
N LYS A 21 -8.36 19.76 -11.60
CA LYS A 21 -9.41 20.07 -12.58
C LYS A 21 -10.60 19.17 -12.20
N PRO A 22 -11.82 19.72 -12.05
CA PRO A 22 -13.03 18.95 -11.73
C PRO A 22 -13.47 18.13 -12.96
N GLY A 23 -12.60 17.24 -13.45
CA GLY A 23 -12.86 16.40 -14.61
C GLY A 23 -13.50 15.06 -14.29
N GLY A 24 -13.48 14.62 -13.04
CA GLY A 24 -14.18 13.41 -12.60
C GLY A 24 -15.61 13.77 -12.23
N GLY A 25 -16.58 13.43 -13.08
CA GLY A 25 -18.00 13.68 -12.79
C GLY A 25 -18.40 13.09 -11.42
N GLU A 26 -19.45 13.62 -10.83
CA GLU A 26 -19.97 13.16 -9.51
C GLU A 26 -20.19 11.64 -9.45
N MET A 27 -20.44 11.01 -10.60
CA MET A 27 -20.56 9.56 -10.74
C MET A 27 -19.23 8.85 -10.41
N ALA A 28 -18.09 9.32 -10.93
CA ALA A 28 -16.78 8.72 -10.67
C ALA A 28 -16.40 8.83 -9.18
N LYS A 29 -16.68 9.99 -8.55
CA LYS A 29 -16.49 10.17 -7.11
C LYS A 29 -17.36 9.24 -6.29
N ARG A 30 -18.64 9.05 -6.65
CA ARG A 30 -19.55 8.13 -5.97
C ARG A 30 -19.06 6.68 -6.11
N TRP A 31 -18.62 6.26 -7.29
CA TRP A 31 -18.04 4.94 -7.52
C TRP A 31 -16.81 4.72 -6.65
N ARG A 32 -15.88 5.66 -6.63
CA ARG A 32 -14.68 5.59 -5.81
C ARG A 32 -15.00 5.45 -4.31
N ARG A 33 -15.95 6.24 -3.80
CA ARG A 33 -16.43 6.13 -2.41
C ARG A 33 -17.03 4.76 -2.10
N ARG A 34 -17.83 4.20 -3.00
CA ARG A 34 -18.37 2.83 -2.83
C ARG A 34 -17.25 1.79 -2.75
N MET A 35 -16.26 1.86 -3.61
CA MET A 35 -15.07 0.99 -3.55
C MET A 35 -14.33 1.16 -2.22
N GLY A 36 -14.19 2.38 -1.71
CA GLY A 36 -13.59 2.65 -0.40
C GLY A 36 -14.36 1.99 0.74
N VAL A 37 -15.69 2.06 0.74
CA VAL A 37 -16.54 1.36 1.71
C VAL A 37 -16.35 -0.16 1.59
N MET A 38 -16.32 -0.70 0.38
CA MET A 38 -16.11 -2.15 0.16
C MET A 38 -14.76 -2.62 0.70
N ILE A 39 -13.68 -1.84 0.55
CA ILE A 39 -12.38 -2.15 1.16
C ILE A 39 -12.51 -2.20 2.68
N LEU A 40 -13.13 -1.19 3.30
CA LEU A 40 -13.29 -1.15 4.76
C LEU A 40 -14.13 -2.33 5.28
N CYS A 41 -15.21 -2.69 4.58
CA CYS A 41 -16.00 -3.87 4.91
C CYS A 41 -15.18 -5.17 4.78
N SER A 42 -14.40 -5.31 3.70
CA SER A 42 -13.53 -6.47 3.50
C SER A 42 -12.46 -6.57 4.59
N MET A 43 -11.83 -5.46 4.98
CA MET A 43 -10.87 -5.42 6.08
C MET A 43 -11.52 -5.75 7.42
N ALA A 44 -12.70 -5.19 7.71
CA ALA A 44 -13.46 -5.52 8.92
C ALA A 44 -13.82 -7.01 8.97
N GLY A 45 -14.23 -7.59 7.85
CA GLY A 45 -14.52 -9.01 7.72
C GLY A 45 -13.29 -9.89 8.00
N THR A 46 -12.13 -9.57 7.42
CA THR A 46 -10.89 -10.31 7.68
C THR A 46 -10.43 -10.15 9.13
N THR A 47 -10.51 -8.95 9.69
CA THR A 47 -10.20 -8.68 11.10
C THR A 47 -11.10 -9.49 12.03
N LEU A 48 -12.39 -9.52 11.77
CA LEU A 48 -13.37 -10.31 12.55
C LEU A 48 -13.04 -11.81 12.46
N MET A 49 -12.77 -12.33 11.26
CA MET A 49 -12.40 -13.73 11.08
C MET A 49 -11.13 -14.09 11.84
N LEU A 50 -10.12 -13.23 11.89
CA LEU A 50 -8.90 -13.45 12.67
C LEU A 50 -9.16 -13.34 14.17
N ALA A 51 -9.97 -12.39 14.61
CA ALA A 51 -10.34 -12.23 16.01
C ALA A 51 -11.07 -13.47 16.55
N LEU A 52 -12.04 -14.01 15.78
CA LEU A 52 -12.78 -15.23 16.15
C LEU A 52 -11.91 -16.49 16.18
N GLN A 53 -10.71 -16.44 15.58
CA GLN A 53 -9.69 -17.49 15.65
C GLN A 53 -8.65 -17.25 16.75
N GLY A 54 -8.81 -16.22 17.57
CA GLY A 54 -7.83 -15.83 18.59
C GLY A 54 -6.55 -15.18 18.04
N ARG A 55 -6.51 -14.82 16.76
CA ARG A 55 -5.34 -14.29 16.04
C ARG A 55 -5.39 -12.76 15.84
N ILE A 56 -5.95 -12.04 16.81
CA ILE A 56 -6.16 -10.58 16.69
C ILE A 56 -4.87 -9.77 16.45
N ARG A 57 -3.73 -10.26 16.92
CA ARG A 57 -2.43 -9.60 16.69
C ARG A 57 -2.05 -9.54 15.20
N GLU A 58 -2.46 -10.54 14.42
CA GLU A 58 -2.21 -10.58 12.98
C GLU A 58 -3.16 -9.67 12.19
N ALA A 59 -4.25 -9.20 12.83
CA ALA A 59 -5.18 -8.24 12.24
C ALA A 59 -4.65 -6.79 12.28
N VAL A 60 -3.56 -6.51 13.00
CA VAL A 60 -2.94 -5.17 13.00
C VAL A 60 -2.50 -4.82 11.57
N PRO A 61 -2.94 -3.67 11.01
CA PRO A 61 -2.82 -3.39 9.59
C PRO A 61 -1.44 -2.84 9.20
N LEU A 62 -0.37 -3.57 9.49
CA LEU A 62 1.01 -3.19 9.16
C LEU A 62 1.63 -4.02 8.03
N HIS A 63 0.91 -5.01 7.49
CA HIS A 63 1.28 -5.58 6.19
C HIS A 63 1.09 -4.55 5.08
N LEU A 64 1.92 -4.61 4.05
CA LEU A 64 1.85 -3.68 2.91
C LEU A 64 0.43 -3.63 2.31
N CYS A 65 -0.24 -4.77 2.16
CA CYS A 65 -1.59 -4.87 1.63
C CYS A 65 -2.62 -4.15 2.52
N SER A 66 -2.51 -4.28 3.85
CA SER A 66 -3.44 -3.65 4.79
C SER A 66 -3.24 -2.13 4.84
N VAL A 67 -1.97 -1.68 4.86
CA VAL A 67 -1.66 -0.23 4.76
C VAL A 67 -2.13 0.32 3.41
N SER A 68 -1.92 -0.43 2.31
CA SER A 68 -2.39 -0.04 0.98
C SER A 68 -3.91 0.01 0.88
N ALA A 69 -4.62 -0.91 1.56
CA ALA A 69 -6.08 -0.91 1.62
C ALA A 69 -6.60 0.32 2.39
N LEU A 70 -6.01 0.66 3.53
CA LEU A 70 -6.34 1.87 4.28
C LEU A 70 -6.03 3.14 3.47
N ALA A 71 -4.88 3.18 2.79
CA ALA A 71 -4.51 4.28 1.91
C ALA A 71 -5.49 4.42 0.74
N ALA A 72 -5.88 3.32 0.10
CA ALA A 72 -6.87 3.33 -0.97
C ALA A 72 -8.25 3.77 -0.47
N ALA A 73 -8.68 3.30 0.71
CA ALA A 73 -9.90 3.78 1.34
C ALA A 73 -9.83 5.28 1.64
N ALA A 74 -8.74 5.77 2.24
CA ALA A 74 -8.55 7.19 2.50
C ALA A 74 -8.63 8.02 1.21
N LEU A 75 -7.94 7.59 0.13
CA LEU A 75 -7.98 8.25 -1.18
C LEU A 75 -9.39 8.24 -1.78
N ALA A 76 -10.19 7.20 -1.51
CA ALA A 76 -11.55 7.13 -2.01
C ALA A 76 -12.48 8.22 -1.42
N PHE A 77 -12.18 8.70 -0.21
CA PHE A 77 -12.96 9.74 0.45
C PHE A 77 -12.35 11.13 0.31
N SER A 78 -11.02 11.22 0.35
CA SER A 78 -10.29 12.49 0.30
C SER A 78 -8.99 12.34 -0.49
N PRO A 79 -8.81 13.07 -1.60
CA PRO A 79 -7.57 13.05 -2.34
C PRO A 79 -6.45 13.68 -1.50
N ALA A 80 -5.37 12.92 -1.29
CA ALA A 80 -4.17 13.38 -0.61
C ALA A 80 -2.93 12.97 -1.43
N PRO A 81 -2.04 13.90 -1.77
CA PRO A 81 -0.89 13.63 -2.65
C PRO A 81 -0.01 12.51 -2.15
N PHE A 82 0.31 12.52 -0.86
CA PHE A 82 1.11 11.48 -0.21
C PHE A 82 0.50 10.07 -0.37
N VAL A 83 -0.84 9.98 -0.31
CA VAL A 83 -1.55 8.71 -0.47
C VAL A 83 -1.50 8.24 -1.93
N VAL A 84 -1.60 9.16 -2.88
CA VAL A 84 -1.43 8.86 -4.32
C VAL A 84 -0.01 8.36 -4.59
N ASP A 85 1.02 9.02 -4.03
CA ASP A 85 2.42 8.61 -4.17
C ASP A 85 2.65 7.22 -3.58
N PHE A 86 2.13 6.96 -2.37
CA PHE A 86 2.24 5.65 -1.72
C PHE A 86 1.56 4.55 -2.53
N LEU A 87 0.32 4.78 -3.00
CA LEU A 87 -0.40 3.79 -3.80
C LEU A 87 0.29 3.53 -5.13
N TRP A 88 0.80 4.56 -5.79
CA TRP A 88 1.53 4.42 -7.04
C TRP A 88 2.82 3.61 -6.87
N LEU A 89 3.64 3.96 -5.88
CA LEU A 89 4.97 3.36 -5.71
C LEU A 89 4.93 1.95 -5.14
N LEU A 90 4.01 1.66 -4.23
CA LEU A 90 3.99 0.44 -3.44
C LEU A 90 2.64 -0.27 -3.45
N GLY A 91 1.56 0.46 -3.26
CA GLY A 91 0.24 -0.12 -3.05
C GLY A 91 -0.28 -0.87 -4.28
N MET A 92 -0.31 -0.21 -5.44
CA MET A 92 -0.79 -0.83 -6.68
C MET A 92 0.11 -1.97 -7.15
N PRO A 93 1.45 -1.81 -7.29
CA PRO A 93 2.29 -2.91 -7.73
C PRO A 93 2.30 -4.06 -6.73
N GLY A 94 2.28 -3.78 -5.43
CA GLY A 94 2.14 -4.81 -4.40
C GLY A 94 0.81 -5.56 -4.49
N ALA A 95 -0.30 -4.86 -4.77
CA ALA A 95 -1.61 -5.47 -4.95
C ALA A 95 -1.68 -6.33 -6.23
N VAL A 96 -1.06 -5.89 -7.33
CA VAL A 96 -0.96 -6.68 -8.56
C VAL A 96 -0.15 -7.95 -8.31
N LEU A 97 1.01 -7.85 -7.65
CA LEU A 97 1.82 -9.02 -7.29
C LEU A 97 1.04 -10.00 -6.39
N ALA A 98 0.27 -9.50 -5.44
CA ALA A 98 -0.56 -10.32 -4.56
C ALA A 98 -1.70 -11.03 -5.31
N LEU A 99 -2.23 -10.46 -6.39
CA LEU A 99 -3.23 -11.12 -7.24
C LEU A 99 -2.61 -12.17 -8.16
N VAL A 100 -1.38 -11.93 -8.65
CA VAL A 100 -0.65 -12.89 -9.50
C VAL A 100 -0.09 -14.06 -8.68
N PHE A 101 0.37 -13.78 -7.47
CA PHE A 101 0.94 -14.76 -6.54
C PHE A 101 0.13 -14.78 -5.23
N PRO A 102 -1.10 -15.28 -5.23
CA PRO A 102 -1.96 -15.23 -4.07
C PRO A 102 -1.41 -16.10 -2.94
N ALA A 103 -1.17 -15.49 -1.80
CA ALA A 103 -0.74 -16.14 -0.56
C ALA A 103 -1.65 -15.71 0.60
N PRO A 104 -2.96 -16.03 0.56
CA PRO A 104 -3.86 -15.70 1.66
C PRO A 104 -3.45 -16.49 2.91
N ALA A 105 -3.59 -15.87 4.08
CA ALA A 105 -3.33 -16.55 5.35
C ALA A 105 -4.24 -17.78 5.47
N VAL A 106 -3.71 -18.86 6.07
CA VAL A 106 -4.51 -20.05 6.36
C VAL A 106 -5.58 -19.70 7.38
N SER A 107 -6.83 -19.98 7.07
CA SER A 107 -7.98 -19.64 7.90
C SER A 107 -8.98 -20.79 7.94
N ARG A 108 -9.71 -20.92 9.04
CA ARG A 108 -10.84 -21.86 9.17
C ARG A 108 -11.92 -21.58 8.11
N TRP A 109 -12.08 -20.32 7.71
CA TRP A 109 -13.00 -19.90 6.64
C TRP A 109 -12.24 -19.52 5.37
N GLN A 110 -11.44 -20.46 4.86
CA GLN A 110 -10.49 -20.21 3.76
C GLN A 110 -11.12 -19.54 2.55
N THR A 111 -12.31 -20.00 2.13
CA THR A 111 -13.00 -19.44 0.95
C THR A 111 -13.38 -17.97 1.15
N ALA A 112 -13.99 -17.63 2.29
CA ALA A 112 -14.38 -16.26 2.60
C ALA A 112 -13.15 -15.36 2.76
N PHE A 113 -12.10 -15.88 3.43
CA PHE A 113 -10.86 -15.16 3.61
C PHE A 113 -10.17 -14.87 2.26
N THR A 114 -10.10 -15.87 1.38
CA THR A 114 -9.55 -15.70 0.03
C THR A 114 -10.39 -14.72 -0.81
N ALA A 115 -11.71 -14.77 -0.70
CA ALA A 115 -12.59 -13.80 -1.39
C ALA A 115 -12.32 -12.37 -0.93
N CYS A 116 -12.23 -12.12 0.39
CA CYS A 116 -11.86 -10.82 0.93
C CYS A 116 -10.46 -10.40 0.48
N TYR A 117 -9.51 -11.31 0.46
CA TYR A 117 -8.15 -11.07 -0.02
C TYR A 117 -8.13 -10.58 -1.46
N VAL A 118 -8.75 -11.33 -2.38
CA VAL A 118 -8.81 -10.98 -3.80
C VAL A 118 -9.56 -9.66 -4.01
N LEU A 119 -10.71 -9.50 -3.35
CA LEU A 119 -11.51 -8.27 -3.43
C LEU A 119 -10.71 -7.04 -2.99
N THR A 120 -10.04 -7.12 -1.85
CA THR A 120 -9.24 -6.00 -1.32
C THR A 120 -8.13 -5.60 -2.29
N HIS A 121 -7.36 -6.55 -2.81
CA HIS A 121 -6.27 -6.26 -3.74
C HIS A 121 -6.76 -5.70 -5.08
N ALA A 122 -7.85 -6.25 -5.62
CA ALA A 122 -8.47 -5.72 -6.83
C ALA A 122 -8.96 -4.27 -6.64
N LEU A 123 -9.58 -3.98 -5.50
CA LEU A 123 -10.07 -2.63 -5.20
C LEU A 123 -8.93 -1.63 -4.98
N ILE A 124 -7.80 -2.02 -4.39
CA ILE A 124 -6.60 -1.15 -4.28
C ILE A 124 -6.17 -0.70 -5.68
N VAL A 125 -6.05 -1.65 -6.63
CA VAL A 125 -5.66 -1.34 -8.02
C VAL A 125 -6.69 -0.44 -8.69
N LEU A 126 -7.98 -0.75 -8.58
CA LEU A 126 -9.06 0.01 -9.21
C LEU A 126 -9.15 1.45 -8.67
N ILE A 127 -9.00 1.65 -7.36
CA ILE A 127 -8.99 2.99 -6.75
C ILE A 127 -7.77 3.77 -7.23
N GLY A 128 -6.59 3.16 -7.26
CA GLY A 128 -5.39 3.79 -7.77
C GLY A 128 -5.52 4.20 -9.23
N LEU A 129 -6.02 3.31 -10.10
CA LEU A 129 -6.29 3.63 -11.50
C LEU A 129 -7.35 4.73 -11.65
N SER A 130 -8.40 4.72 -10.83
CA SER A 130 -9.43 5.78 -10.85
C SER A 130 -8.86 7.13 -10.47
N ALA A 131 -7.91 7.18 -9.54
CA ALA A 131 -7.22 8.41 -9.15
C ALA A 131 -6.40 8.96 -10.32
N LEU A 132 -5.64 8.12 -11.00
CA LEU A 132 -4.89 8.50 -12.20
C LEU A 132 -5.81 8.99 -13.31
N ALA A 133 -6.93 8.30 -13.56
CA ALA A 133 -7.93 8.71 -14.54
C ALA A 133 -8.59 10.07 -14.22
N MET A 134 -8.69 10.42 -12.93
CA MET A 134 -9.17 11.74 -12.49
C MET A 134 -8.07 12.82 -12.48
N GLY A 135 -6.86 12.51 -12.97
CA GLY A 135 -5.76 13.46 -13.06
C GLY A 135 -4.97 13.64 -11.76
N GLU A 136 -5.19 12.77 -10.75
CA GLU A 136 -4.39 12.76 -9.55
C GLU A 136 -3.03 12.11 -9.86
N ARG A 137 -2.00 12.92 -10.09
CA ARG A 137 -0.67 12.44 -10.51
C ARG A 137 0.25 12.23 -9.31
N PRO A 138 1.01 11.11 -9.28
CA PRO A 138 2.01 10.88 -8.25
C PRO A 138 3.18 11.86 -8.41
N ARG A 139 3.72 12.34 -7.29
CA ARG A 139 4.85 13.27 -7.24
C ARG A 139 6.19 12.61 -6.99
N VAL A 140 6.17 11.32 -6.78
CA VAL A 140 7.35 10.49 -6.59
C VAL A 140 8.28 10.94 -5.45
N GLY A 141 8.08 10.35 -4.28
CA GLY A 141 8.96 10.47 -3.12
C GLY A 141 9.15 9.12 -2.44
N ARG A 142 10.34 8.83 -1.92
CA ARG A 142 10.65 7.57 -1.21
C ARG A 142 10.24 7.58 0.26
N ALA A 143 9.77 8.71 0.78
CA ALA A 143 9.39 8.86 2.19
C ALA A 143 8.33 7.84 2.65
N PRO A 144 7.27 7.51 1.88
CA PRO A 144 6.28 6.51 2.31
C PRO A 144 6.88 5.12 2.52
N GLN A 145 7.84 4.70 1.68
CA GLN A 145 8.49 3.39 1.79
C GLN A 145 9.33 3.30 3.06
N VAL A 146 10.12 4.32 3.34
CA VAL A 146 10.99 4.36 4.53
C VAL A 146 10.15 4.37 5.80
N LEU A 147 9.11 5.20 5.86
CA LEU A 147 8.22 5.28 7.02
C LEU A 147 7.53 3.95 7.29
N LEU A 148 7.05 3.26 6.25
CA LEU A 148 6.41 1.96 6.42
C LEU A 148 7.40 0.91 6.92
N ALA A 149 8.61 0.84 6.37
CA ALA A 149 9.62 -0.12 6.80
C ALA A 149 10.03 0.09 8.26
N VAL A 150 10.22 1.35 8.67
CA VAL A 150 10.56 1.70 10.06
C VAL A 150 9.40 1.34 11.00
N ALA A 151 8.15 1.69 10.65
CA ALA A 151 6.97 1.35 11.46
C ALA A 151 6.82 -0.16 11.62
N ALA A 152 6.96 -0.93 10.54
CA ALA A 152 6.89 -2.39 10.57
C ALA A 152 7.99 -3.01 11.42
N PHE A 153 9.23 -2.48 11.35
CA PHE A 153 10.35 -2.97 12.18
C PHE A 153 10.05 -2.84 13.69
N PHE A 154 9.62 -1.66 14.13
CA PHE A 154 9.29 -1.45 15.54
C PHE A 154 8.07 -2.25 15.99
N ALA A 155 7.05 -2.37 15.14
CA ALA A 155 5.86 -3.15 15.44
C ALA A 155 6.16 -4.65 15.55
N ASN A 156 6.98 -5.21 14.67
CA ASN A 156 7.42 -6.60 14.75
C ASN A 156 8.10 -6.89 16.07
N ARG A 157 8.96 -5.97 16.52
CA ARG A 157 9.66 -6.12 17.79
C ARG A 157 8.74 -6.02 19.01
N ALA A 158 7.74 -5.13 18.96
CA ALA A 158 6.80 -4.91 20.05
C ALA A 158 5.71 -5.97 20.17
N LEU A 159 5.23 -6.50 19.02
CA LEU A 159 4.09 -7.41 18.95
C LEU A 159 4.47 -8.88 18.73
N GLY A 160 5.75 -9.17 18.45
CA GLY A 160 6.20 -10.51 18.06
C GLY A 160 5.59 -10.98 16.75
N THR A 161 5.40 -10.07 15.80
CA THR A 161 4.80 -10.31 14.49
C THR A 161 5.83 -10.27 13.36
N ASP A 162 5.44 -10.62 12.14
CA ASP A 162 6.29 -10.57 10.97
C ASP A 162 5.65 -9.73 9.85
N PHE A 163 5.43 -8.45 10.13
CA PHE A 163 4.96 -7.52 9.10
C PHE A 163 6.04 -7.26 8.06
N LEU A 164 5.64 -7.20 6.79
CA LEU A 164 6.51 -7.04 5.62
C LEU A 164 7.54 -8.17 5.46
N PHE A 165 7.34 -9.32 6.12
CA PHE A 165 8.29 -10.44 6.10
C PHE A 165 9.70 -10.04 6.53
N LEU A 166 9.82 -9.09 7.47
CA LEU A 166 11.12 -8.62 7.95
C LEU A 166 11.80 -9.63 8.89
N ALA A 167 11.05 -10.51 9.56
CA ALA A 167 11.61 -11.51 10.46
C ALA A 167 11.94 -12.82 9.73
N ALA A 168 11.07 -13.26 8.82
CA ALA A 168 11.26 -14.49 8.04
C ALA A 168 10.58 -14.40 6.65
N PRO A 169 11.09 -15.13 5.65
CA PRO A 169 10.47 -15.16 4.32
C PRO A 169 9.13 -15.92 4.34
N PRO A 170 8.22 -15.62 3.40
CA PRO A 170 7.03 -16.42 3.20
C PRO A 170 7.40 -17.88 2.90
N VAL A 171 6.64 -18.81 3.49
CA VAL A 171 6.87 -20.25 3.32
C VAL A 171 6.79 -20.66 1.84
N ARG A 172 7.70 -21.53 1.39
CA ARG A 172 7.80 -22.05 0.03
C ARG A 172 8.11 -20.99 -1.04
N THR A 173 8.89 -19.97 -0.70
CA THR A 173 9.39 -19.00 -1.66
C THR A 173 10.89 -19.19 -1.92
N PRO A 174 11.42 -18.76 -3.08
CA PRO A 174 12.88 -18.76 -3.34
C PRO A 174 13.68 -17.93 -2.33
N LEU A 175 13.02 -17.02 -1.61
CA LEU A 175 13.63 -16.17 -0.58
C LEU A 175 14.11 -16.98 0.63
N GLU A 176 13.54 -18.16 0.86
CA GLU A 176 13.96 -19.07 1.94
C GLU A 176 15.44 -19.50 1.77
N GLY A 177 15.90 -19.71 0.54
CA GLY A 177 17.31 -20.01 0.25
C GLY A 177 18.25 -18.88 0.64
N ILE A 178 17.88 -17.64 0.34
CA ILE A 178 18.68 -16.45 0.71
C ILE A 178 18.68 -16.26 2.23
N TYR A 179 17.54 -16.46 2.88
CA TYR A 179 17.39 -16.36 4.34
C TYR A 179 18.26 -17.39 5.07
N ARG A 180 18.31 -18.63 4.57
CA ARG A 180 19.17 -19.70 5.13
C ARG A 180 20.67 -19.39 4.97
N LEU A 181 21.04 -18.68 3.91
CA LEU A 181 22.41 -18.26 3.70
C LEU A 181 22.81 -17.17 4.70
N SER A 182 22.02 -16.11 4.82
CA SER A 182 22.25 -15.01 5.76
C SER A 182 21.00 -14.16 5.92
N TYR A 183 20.62 -13.85 7.17
CA TYR A 183 19.56 -12.88 7.46
C TYR A 183 19.88 -11.50 6.87
N GLY A 184 21.12 -11.04 6.98
CA GLY A 184 21.53 -9.75 6.38
C GLY A 184 21.38 -9.72 4.87
N ALA A 185 21.76 -10.80 4.18
CA ALA A 185 21.58 -10.93 2.73
C ALA A 185 20.09 -10.93 2.34
N TYR A 186 19.25 -11.60 3.13
CA TYR A 186 17.79 -11.62 2.94
C TYR A 186 17.19 -10.21 3.06
N ILE A 187 17.52 -9.47 4.12
CA ILE A 187 17.02 -8.10 4.31
C ILE A 187 17.53 -7.17 3.21
N ALA A 188 18.81 -7.26 2.85
CA ALA A 188 19.38 -6.47 1.76
C ALA A 188 18.68 -6.75 0.42
N PHE A 189 18.40 -8.02 0.12
CA PHE A 189 17.67 -8.43 -1.08
C PHE A 189 16.22 -7.88 -1.07
N LEU A 190 15.50 -8.03 0.06
CA LEU A 190 14.14 -7.55 0.21
C LEU A 190 14.05 -6.02 0.02
N GLN A 191 14.94 -5.27 0.65
CA GLN A 191 15.00 -3.82 0.51
C GLN A 191 15.43 -3.39 -0.89
N GLY A 192 16.38 -4.10 -1.50
CA GLY A 192 16.81 -3.89 -2.89
C GLY A 192 15.65 -4.09 -3.89
N MET A 193 14.88 -5.15 -3.72
CA MET A 193 13.69 -5.43 -4.53
C MET A 193 12.63 -4.32 -4.39
N MET A 194 12.36 -3.88 -3.17
CA MET A 194 11.42 -2.77 -2.91
C MET A 194 11.92 -1.46 -3.52
N ALA A 195 13.22 -1.18 -3.41
CA ALA A 195 13.84 0.01 -4.00
C ALA A 195 13.80 -0.03 -5.54
N LEU A 196 14.05 -1.19 -6.15
CA LEU A 196 13.97 -1.39 -7.59
C LEU A 196 12.54 -1.20 -8.11
N LEU A 197 11.56 -1.76 -7.41
CA LEU A 197 10.15 -1.58 -7.72
C LEU A 197 9.76 -0.09 -7.68
N ALA A 198 10.10 0.60 -6.59
CA ALA A 198 9.83 2.03 -6.43
C ALA A 198 10.55 2.86 -7.51
N TRP A 199 11.79 2.52 -7.86
CA TRP A 199 12.53 3.18 -8.94
C TRP A 199 11.87 2.96 -10.30
N GLY A 200 11.45 1.72 -10.60
CA GLY A 200 10.74 1.38 -11.84
C GLY A 200 9.41 2.12 -11.97
N MET A 201 8.62 2.18 -10.89
CA MET A 201 7.38 2.93 -10.86
C MET A 201 7.60 4.45 -10.98
N ASP A 202 8.66 4.97 -10.38
CA ASP A 202 9.07 6.37 -10.56
C ASP A 202 9.44 6.66 -12.03
N ALA A 203 10.25 5.80 -12.63
CA ALA A 203 10.62 5.95 -14.04
C ALA A 203 9.40 5.85 -14.97
N ALA A 204 8.47 4.93 -14.69
CA ALA A 204 7.21 4.81 -15.42
C ALA A 204 6.34 6.06 -15.25
N GLY A 205 6.21 6.57 -14.03
CA GLY A 205 5.48 7.81 -13.73
C GLY A 205 6.02 9.00 -14.50
N ARG A 206 7.34 9.18 -14.54
CA ARG A 206 7.99 10.24 -15.33
C ARG A 206 7.74 10.11 -16.84
N ARG A 207 7.68 8.91 -17.37
CA ARG A 207 7.39 8.68 -18.80
C ARG A 207 5.92 8.90 -19.15
N LEU A 208 5.01 8.41 -18.29
CA LEU A 208 3.57 8.43 -18.56
C LEU A 208 2.93 9.81 -18.32
N PHE A 209 3.42 10.53 -17.30
CA PHE A 209 2.79 11.78 -16.86
C PHE A 209 3.58 13.05 -17.22
N GLY A 210 4.74 12.89 -17.87
CA GLY A 210 5.58 13.99 -18.32
C GLY A 210 6.43 14.63 -17.22
N ARG A 211 7.39 15.47 -17.66
CA ARG A 211 8.32 16.22 -16.81
C ARG A 211 7.73 17.57 -16.36
N ASP A 212 6.42 17.72 -16.27
CA ASP A 212 5.86 19.01 -15.94
C ASP A 212 6.23 19.43 -14.51
N ASP A 213 6.97 20.53 -14.46
CA ASP A 213 7.22 21.43 -13.34
C ASP A 213 8.17 20.96 -12.21
N ARG A 214 9.48 20.83 -12.55
CA ARG A 214 10.53 21.11 -11.58
C ARG A 214 11.13 22.52 -11.76
N SER A 215 10.36 23.47 -12.24
CA SER A 215 10.76 24.87 -12.36
C SER A 215 9.60 25.78 -11.94
N ALA A 216 9.37 25.87 -10.65
CA ALA A 216 8.77 27.01 -9.96
C ALA A 216 9.19 26.98 -8.50
#